data_72da08ffd4b46524060a301b7b06c8d3
#
_entry.id   72da08ffd4b46524060a301b7b06c8d3
#
_cell.length_a   1.000
_cell.length_b   1.000
_cell.length_c   1.000
_cell.angle_alpha   90.00
_cell.angle_beta   90.00
_cell.angle_gamma   90.00
#
_symmetry.space_group_name_H-M   'P 1'
#
loop_
_entity.id
_entity.type
_entity.pdbx_description
1 polymer ?
#
loop_
_entity_poly.entity_id
_entity_poly.type
_entity_poly.pdbx_seq_one_letter_code
_entity_poly.pdbx_strand_id
1 'polypeptide(L)'
;MCSSDLGPLALHWAAVSRGQRGTDWNTHCAQLAQLPDGQLWRAHQAGDLPRAADGRATLDPVKLGQLVRANMGKRGFTYTHWKDAESIQWVRHANQWGFRVNLSADSIEEVDTLMAHQAGPVVVVLPPDARENFRTPGGHRVVICPATQREDITCASCQLCQRERDTVIGFPAHGT
;
A
#
# COMPACT_ATOMS: atom_id res chain seq x y z
N MET A 1 12.47 -11.04 8.72
CA MET A 1 13.43 -10.45 7.75
C MET A 1 12.63 -10.10 6.51
N CYS A 2 12.68 -8.86 6.05
CA CYS A 2 11.97 -8.46 4.83
C CYS A 2 12.66 -9.13 3.62
N SER A 3 11.89 -9.70 2.69
CA SER A 3 12.41 -10.34 1.47
C SER A 3 13.22 -9.40 0.55
N SER A 4 13.31 -8.12 0.90
CA SER A 4 14.13 -7.13 0.21
C SER A 4 15.65 -7.31 0.41
N ASP A 5 16.07 -8.16 1.35
CA ASP A 5 17.49 -8.37 1.68
C ASP A 5 18.19 -9.40 0.79
N LEU A 6 17.45 -10.03 -0.12
CA LEU A 6 17.95 -11.06 -1.03
C LEU A 6 17.68 -10.73 -2.51
N GLY A 7 18.65 -10.98 -3.38
CA GLY A 7 18.52 -10.88 -4.83
C GLY A 7 18.65 -9.46 -5.40
N PRO A 8 18.05 -9.18 -6.57
CA PRO A 8 18.20 -7.90 -7.28
C PRO A 8 17.71 -6.67 -6.47
N LEU A 9 16.72 -6.85 -5.59
CA LEU A 9 16.24 -5.79 -4.70
C LEU A 9 17.29 -5.39 -3.66
N ALA A 10 18.09 -6.32 -3.13
CA ALA A 10 19.17 -5.99 -2.19
C ALA A 10 20.21 -5.06 -2.83
N LEU A 11 20.58 -5.32 -4.09
CA LEU A 11 21.49 -4.45 -4.85
C LEU A 11 20.91 -3.06 -5.07
N HIS A 12 19.60 -2.98 -5.35
CA HIS A 12 18.91 -1.70 -5.50
C HIS A 12 18.95 -0.91 -4.19
N TRP A 13 18.57 -1.52 -3.06
CA TRP A 13 18.57 -0.86 -1.75
C TRP A 13 19.97 -0.49 -1.29
N ALA A 14 20.97 -1.32 -1.53
CA ALA A 14 22.35 -0.98 -1.26
C ALA A 14 22.83 0.26 -2.07
N ALA A 15 22.38 0.41 -3.31
CA ALA A 15 22.66 1.59 -4.12
C ALA A 15 21.93 2.84 -3.60
N VAL A 16 20.67 2.70 -3.16
CA VAL A 16 19.90 3.78 -2.51
C VAL A 16 20.60 4.23 -1.23
N SER A 17 21.00 3.29 -0.36
CA SER A 17 21.69 3.59 0.90
C SER A 17 23.04 4.28 0.72
N ARG A 18 23.72 4.05 -0.41
CA ARG A 18 24.95 4.75 -0.78
C ARG A 18 24.72 6.08 -1.51
N GLY A 19 23.48 6.53 -1.64
CA GLY A 19 23.12 7.77 -2.36
C GLY A 19 23.34 7.71 -3.88
N GLN A 20 23.52 6.51 -4.44
CA GLN A 20 23.71 6.30 -5.89
C GLN A 20 22.39 6.25 -6.67
N ARG A 21 21.28 6.07 -5.97
CA ARG A 21 19.91 6.02 -6.52
C ARG A 21 18.95 6.69 -5.57
N GLY A 22 17.80 7.06 -6.11
CA GLY A 22 16.77 7.76 -5.36
C GLY A 22 16.89 9.27 -5.49
N THR A 23 16.00 9.97 -4.84
CA THR A 23 15.93 11.43 -4.78
C THR A 23 15.37 11.86 -3.43
N ASP A 24 15.48 13.13 -3.08
CA ASP A 24 14.82 13.67 -1.90
C ASP A 24 13.29 13.67 -2.07
N TRP A 25 12.59 13.80 -0.96
CA TRP A 25 11.12 13.71 -0.93
C TRP A 25 10.42 14.78 -1.78
N ASN A 26 10.92 16.01 -1.78
CA ASN A 26 10.30 17.11 -2.52
C ASN A 26 10.46 16.90 -4.02
N THR A 27 11.66 16.52 -4.47
CA THR A 27 11.93 16.15 -5.86
C THR A 27 11.07 14.97 -6.30
N HIS A 28 10.91 13.95 -5.45
CA HIS A 28 10.02 12.81 -5.72
C HIS A 28 8.57 13.26 -5.95
N CYS A 29 8.02 14.08 -5.05
CA CYS A 29 6.68 14.61 -5.19
C CYS A 29 6.53 15.50 -6.46
N ALA A 30 7.54 16.30 -6.78
CA ALA A 30 7.54 17.11 -8.01
C ALA A 30 7.51 16.24 -9.28
N GLN A 31 8.29 15.16 -9.32
CA GLN A 31 8.28 14.18 -10.43
C GLN A 31 6.92 13.49 -10.55
N LEU A 32 6.31 13.08 -9.43
CA LEU A 32 4.97 12.49 -9.41
C LEU A 32 3.92 13.46 -9.97
N ALA A 33 4.00 14.72 -9.60
CA ALA A 33 3.06 15.74 -10.08
C ALA A 33 3.13 15.93 -11.62
N GLN A 34 4.24 15.58 -12.26
CA GLN A 34 4.43 15.65 -13.71
C GLN A 34 3.92 14.41 -14.46
N LEU A 35 3.52 13.34 -13.75
CA LEU A 35 2.92 12.19 -14.43
C LEU A 35 1.66 12.61 -15.20
N PRO A 36 1.34 11.95 -16.32
CA PRO A 36 0.11 12.21 -17.06
C PRO A 36 -1.15 12.04 -16.19
N ASP A 37 -2.19 12.83 -16.49
CA ASP A 37 -3.48 12.64 -15.85
C ASP A 37 -4.05 11.25 -16.12
N GLY A 38 -4.69 10.67 -15.11
CA GLY A 38 -5.19 9.29 -15.15
C GLY A 38 -4.11 8.21 -15.04
N GLN A 39 -2.81 8.58 -14.95
CA GLN A 39 -1.73 7.60 -14.82
C GLN A 39 -1.91 6.75 -13.56
N LEU A 40 -1.99 5.45 -13.73
CA LEU A 40 -1.91 4.49 -12.63
C LEU A 40 -0.47 4.38 -12.15
N TRP A 41 -0.25 4.51 -10.85
CA TRP A 41 1.06 4.33 -10.24
C TRP A 41 0.96 3.78 -8.82
N ARG A 42 2.00 3.11 -8.35
CA ARG A 42 2.11 2.57 -7.00
C ARG A 42 3.26 3.24 -6.28
N ALA A 43 2.98 3.82 -5.12
CA ALA A 43 4.02 4.25 -4.18
C ALA A 43 4.52 3.04 -3.37
N HIS A 44 5.81 3.08 -3.00
CA HIS A 44 6.44 2.11 -2.10
C HIS A 44 6.28 0.66 -2.57
N GLN A 45 7.10 0.24 -3.50
CA GLN A 45 7.18 -1.17 -3.89
C GLN A 45 7.71 -2.02 -2.73
N ALA A 46 8.58 -1.45 -1.90
CA ALA A 46 9.02 -1.99 -0.62
C ALA A 46 9.08 -0.85 0.40
N GLY A 47 8.96 -1.18 1.69
CA GLY A 47 8.82 -0.21 2.77
C GLY A 47 7.39 0.30 2.93
N ASP A 48 7.21 1.27 3.82
CA ASP A 48 5.92 1.84 4.20
C ASP A 48 5.90 3.36 3.96
N LEU A 49 4.76 3.99 4.21
CA LEU A 49 4.64 5.44 4.26
C LEU A 49 5.60 6.04 5.31
N PRO A 50 6.13 7.25 5.08
CA PRO A 50 7.11 7.85 5.97
C PRO A 50 6.60 7.98 7.41
N ARG A 51 7.50 7.69 8.36
CA ARG A 51 7.30 7.91 9.78
C ARG A 51 7.45 9.39 10.13
N ALA A 52 6.69 9.87 11.11
CA ALA A 52 6.82 11.21 11.67
C ALA A 52 8.25 11.50 12.15
N ALA A 53 8.76 12.69 11.81
CA ALA A 53 10.13 13.09 12.11
C ALA A 53 10.37 13.38 13.60
N ASP A 54 9.33 13.57 14.39
CA ASP A 54 9.35 13.85 15.83
C ASP A 54 9.65 12.61 16.71
N GLY A 55 9.91 11.46 16.07
CA GLY A 55 10.24 10.21 16.74
C GLY A 55 9.04 9.37 17.16
N ARG A 56 7.80 9.86 17.05
CA ARG A 56 6.59 9.07 17.33
C ARG A 56 6.46 7.91 16.34
N ALA A 57 5.89 6.81 16.80
CA ALA A 57 5.61 5.65 15.94
C ALA A 57 4.26 5.85 15.22
N THR A 58 4.19 6.86 14.38
CA THR A 58 3.01 7.24 13.60
C THR A 58 3.41 7.69 12.20
N LEU A 59 2.47 7.70 11.28
CA LEU A 59 2.61 8.21 9.93
C LEU A 59 2.97 9.72 9.93
N ASP A 60 3.84 10.15 9.01
CA ASP A 60 4.12 11.57 8.76
C ASP A 60 2.96 12.21 7.95
N PRO A 61 2.10 13.03 8.59
CA PRO A 61 0.95 13.62 7.92
C PRO A 61 1.35 14.65 6.86
N VAL A 62 2.47 15.33 7.06
CA VAL A 62 2.96 16.36 6.13
C VAL A 62 3.40 15.70 4.82
N LYS A 63 4.19 14.65 4.92
CA LYS A 63 4.66 13.89 3.75
C LYS A 63 3.50 13.19 3.04
N LEU A 64 2.55 12.60 3.77
CA LEU A 64 1.36 12.04 3.16
C LEU A 64 0.55 13.11 2.43
N GLY A 65 0.35 14.29 3.03
CA GLY A 65 -0.34 15.41 2.39
C GLY A 65 0.36 15.91 1.12
N GLN A 66 1.69 15.91 1.09
CA GLN A 66 2.46 16.22 -0.12
C GLN A 66 2.24 15.17 -1.22
N LEU A 67 2.21 13.88 -0.86
CA LEU A 67 1.96 12.78 -1.78
C LEU A 67 0.54 12.85 -2.37
N VAL A 68 -0.46 13.13 -1.52
CA VAL A 68 -1.84 13.34 -1.94
C VAL A 68 -1.94 14.49 -2.96
N ARG A 69 -1.29 15.61 -2.69
CA ARG A 69 -1.26 16.75 -3.64
C ARG A 69 -0.58 16.39 -4.95
N ALA A 70 0.56 15.70 -4.90
CA ALA A 70 1.26 15.25 -6.10
C ALA A 70 0.42 14.27 -6.95
N ASN A 71 -0.49 13.52 -6.30
CA ASN A 71 -1.40 12.59 -6.96
C ASN A 71 -2.61 13.25 -7.64
N MET A 72 -2.86 14.54 -7.48
CA MET A 72 -4.04 15.20 -8.08
C MET A 72 -4.09 14.95 -9.60
N GLY A 73 -5.26 14.48 -10.08
CA GLY A 73 -5.46 14.07 -11.47
C GLY A 73 -4.92 12.68 -11.82
N LYS A 74 -4.25 11.98 -10.90
CA LYS A 74 -3.62 10.67 -11.13
C LYS A 74 -4.31 9.57 -10.31
N ARG A 75 -3.90 8.34 -10.52
CA ARG A 75 -4.51 7.14 -9.91
C ARG A 75 -3.46 6.41 -9.07
N GLY A 76 -2.98 7.09 -8.03
CA GLY A 76 -1.99 6.55 -7.11
C GLY A 76 -2.59 5.62 -6.07
N PHE A 77 -1.80 4.62 -5.67
CA PHE A 77 -2.12 3.77 -4.53
C PHE A 77 -0.88 3.29 -3.79
N THR A 78 -1.06 2.91 -2.54
CA THR A 78 -0.03 2.32 -1.69
C THR A 78 -0.66 1.38 -0.65
N TYR A 79 0.21 0.80 0.17
CA TYR A 79 -0.15 -0.01 1.34
C TYR A 79 0.52 0.56 2.57
N THR A 80 -0.06 0.34 3.75
CA THR A 80 0.53 0.79 5.01
C THR A 80 0.21 -0.14 6.17
N HIS A 81 1.16 -0.28 7.09
CA HIS A 81 1.00 -0.94 8.39
C HIS A 81 0.84 0.08 9.54
N TRP A 82 0.76 1.38 9.24
CA TRP A 82 0.43 2.39 10.24
C TRP A 82 -1.04 2.27 10.66
N LYS A 83 -1.27 1.80 11.90
CA LYS A 83 -2.60 1.41 12.42
C LYS A 83 -2.99 2.15 13.70
N ASP A 84 -2.13 3.04 14.20
CA ASP A 84 -2.47 3.90 15.32
C ASP A 84 -3.61 4.87 14.96
N ALA A 85 -4.32 5.37 15.97
CA ALA A 85 -5.53 6.17 15.77
C ALA A 85 -5.30 7.44 14.93
N GLU A 86 -4.14 8.08 15.09
CA GLU A 86 -3.77 9.26 14.31
C GLU A 86 -3.53 8.89 12.85
N SER A 87 -2.75 7.84 12.59
CA SER A 87 -2.47 7.35 11.24
C SER A 87 -3.73 6.93 10.50
N ILE A 88 -4.66 6.25 11.17
CA ILE A 88 -5.97 5.85 10.60
C ILE A 88 -6.77 7.05 10.11
N GLN A 89 -6.75 8.17 10.85
CA GLN A 89 -7.43 9.40 10.41
C GLN A 89 -6.78 9.98 9.16
N TRP A 90 -5.45 10.00 9.09
CA TRP A 90 -4.74 10.50 7.92
C TRP A 90 -4.92 9.59 6.70
N VAL A 91 -4.97 8.27 6.88
CA VAL A 91 -5.31 7.31 5.83
C VAL A 91 -6.71 7.57 5.28
N ARG A 92 -7.71 7.82 6.16
CA ARG A 92 -9.05 8.20 5.73
C ARG A 92 -9.05 9.46 4.88
N HIS A 93 -8.35 10.51 5.31
CA HIS A 93 -8.24 11.75 4.54
C HIS A 93 -7.59 11.52 3.17
N ALA A 94 -6.47 10.78 3.11
CA ALA A 94 -5.81 10.47 1.85
C ALA A 94 -6.76 9.76 0.86
N ASN A 95 -7.53 8.80 1.35
CA ASN A 95 -8.52 8.07 0.56
C ASN A 95 -9.65 8.99 0.05
N GLN A 96 -10.15 9.90 0.89
CA GLN A 96 -11.16 10.90 0.50
C GLN A 96 -10.64 11.87 -0.57
N TRP A 97 -9.34 12.16 -0.56
CA TRP A 97 -8.69 13.05 -1.53
C TRP A 97 -8.13 12.32 -2.76
N GLY A 98 -8.49 11.05 -2.94
CA GLY A 98 -8.22 10.30 -4.18
C GLY A 98 -6.85 9.64 -4.28
N PHE A 99 -6.04 9.67 -3.22
CA PHE A 99 -4.85 8.83 -3.11
C PHE A 99 -5.18 7.58 -2.32
N ARG A 100 -5.19 6.42 -2.98
CA ARG A 100 -5.65 5.17 -2.38
C ARG A 100 -4.60 4.55 -1.46
N VAL A 101 -4.87 4.58 -0.16
CA VAL A 101 -4.05 3.94 0.87
C VAL A 101 -4.79 2.70 1.37
N ASN A 102 -4.22 1.53 1.11
CA ASN A 102 -4.76 0.25 1.59
C ASN A 102 -4.14 -0.07 2.95
N LEU A 103 -4.94 -0.36 3.95
CA LEU A 103 -4.50 -0.82 5.27
C LEU A 103 -4.09 -2.29 5.19
N SER A 104 -2.88 -2.63 5.62
CA SER A 104 -2.36 -4.00 5.63
C SER A 104 -2.63 -4.67 6.95
N ALA A 105 -3.47 -5.70 6.95
CA ALA A 105 -3.70 -6.57 8.10
C ALA A 105 -2.62 -7.68 8.17
N ASP A 106 -2.19 -8.01 9.39
CA ASP A 106 -1.23 -9.09 9.66
C ASP A 106 -1.94 -10.42 9.99
N SER A 107 -3.26 -10.37 10.25
CA SER A 107 -4.10 -11.56 10.47
C SER A 107 -5.53 -11.34 9.96
N ILE A 108 -6.29 -12.43 9.88
CA ILE A 108 -7.70 -12.38 9.45
C ILE A 108 -8.58 -11.66 10.48
N GLU A 109 -8.29 -11.82 11.76
CA GLU A 109 -9.00 -11.15 12.85
C GLU A 109 -8.76 -9.63 12.81
N GLU A 110 -7.56 -9.21 12.45
CA GLU A 110 -7.22 -7.79 12.31
C GLU A 110 -7.94 -7.15 11.11
N VAL A 111 -8.25 -7.92 10.07
CA VAL A 111 -9.05 -7.43 8.94
C VAL A 111 -10.36 -6.82 9.43
N ASP A 112 -11.10 -7.53 10.28
CA ASP A 112 -12.40 -7.09 10.78
C ASP A 112 -12.28 -5.79 11.59
N THR A 113 -11.22 -5.66 12.39
CA THR A 113 -10.89 -4.44 13.14
C THR A 113 -10.60 -3.26 12.20
N LEU A 114 -9.77 -3.47 11.18
CA LEU A 114 -9.41 -2.41 10.23
C LEU A 114 -10.60 -1.99 9.35
N MET A 115 -11.44 -2.94 8.95
CA MET A 115 -12.67 -2.65 8.21
C MET A 115 -13.65 -1.80 9.02
N ALA A 116 -13.75 -2.03 10.34
CA ALA A 116 -14.60 -1.24 11.22
C ALA A 116 -14.20 0.24 11.29
N HIS A 117 -12.93 0.57 11.06
CA HIS A 117 -12.49 1.98 11.00
C HIS A 117 -13.02 2.74 9.78
N GLN A 118 -13.42 2.08 8.70
CA GLN A 118 -13.89 2.73 7.46
C GLN A 118 -12.92 3.81 6.95
N ALA A 119 -11.62 3.60 7.14
CA ALA A 119 -10.60 4.58 6.75
C ALA A 119 -10.10 4.40 5.30
N GLY A 120 -10.31 3.21 4.73
CA GLY A 120 -9.91 2.85 3.38
C GLY A 120 -9.99 1.35 3.15
N PRO A 121 -9.65 0.87 1.96
CA PRO A 121 -9.63 -0.53 1.64
C PRO A 121 -8.61 -1.29 2.49
N VAL A 122 -8.92 -2.55 2.79
CA VAL A 122 -8.05 -3.43 3.57
C VAL A 122 -7.45 -4.52 2.67
N VAL A 123 -6.22 -4.90 2.96
CA VAL A 123 -5.52 -6.05 2.37
C VAL A 123 -4.94 -6.92 3.48
N VAL A 124 -4.67 -8.18 3.19
CA VAL A 124 -4.10 -9.11 4.18
C VAL A 124 -3.10 -10.05 3.51
N VAL A 125 -2.02 -10.38 4.22
CA VAL A 125 -1.11 -11.44 3.82
C VAL A 125 -1.67 -12.78 4.29
N LEU A 126 -1.71 -13.75 3.39
CA LEU A 126 -2.28 -15.08 3.60
C LEU A 126 -1.17 -16.15 3.53
N PRO A 127 -1.42 -17.35 4.05
CA PRO A 127 -0.54 -18.49 3.82
C PRO A 127 -0.23 -18.69 2.32
N PRO A 128 0.96 -19.20 1.97
CA PRO A 128 1.42 -19.31 0.58
C PRO A 128 0.56 -20.23 -0.30
N ASP A 129 -0.19 -21.11 0.31
CA ASP A 129 -1.09 -22.09 -0.33
C ASP A 129 -2.53 -21.58 -0.46
N ALA A 130 -2.86 -20.37 0.01
CA ALA A 130 -4.20 -19.81 -0.12
C ALA A 130 -4.57 -19.63 -1.61
N ARG A 131 -5.69 -20.24 -2.03
CA ARG A 131 -6.17 -20.21 -3.42
C ARG A 131 -7.64 -19.83 -3.55
N GLU A 132 -8.41 -20.01 -2.50
CA GLU A 132 -9.86 -19.83 -2.51
C GLU A 132 -10.28 -18.54 -1.84
N ASN A 133 -11.31 -17.91 -2.38
CA ASN A 133 -11.94 -16.77 -1.74
C ASN A 133 -12.75 -17.25 -0.52
N PHE A 134 -12.78 -16.44 0.53
CA PHE A 134 -13.48 -16.79 1.76
C PHE A 134 -14.08 -15.54 2.43
N ARG A 135 -14.65 -15.71 3.61
CA ARG A 135 -15.10 -14.61 4.46
C ARG A 135 -14.38 -14.63 5.79
N THR A 136 -14.12 -13.45 6.33
CA THR A 136 -13.63 -13.28 7.70
C THR A 136 -14.72 -13.67 8.71
N PRO A 137 -14.38 -13.86 10.00
CA PRO A 137 -15.37 -14.04 11.06
C PRO A 137 -16.42 -12.91 11.12
N GLY A 138 -16.03 -11.67 10.85
CA GLY A 138 -16.92 -10.50 10.75
C GLY A 138 -17.74 -10.44 9.45
N GLY A 139 -17.59 -11.42 8.55
CA GLY A 139 -18.38 -11.54 7.33
C GLY A 139 -17.81 -10.80 6.10
N HIS A 140 -16.68 -10.12 6.21
CA HIS A 140 -16.05 -9.43 5.09
C HIS A 140 -15.51 -10.41 4.05
N ARG A 141 -15.78 -10.14 2.77
CA ARG A 141 -15.32 -10.99 1.68
C ARG A 141 -13.83 -10.78 1.43
N VAL A 142 -13.06 -11.86 1.47
CA VAL A 142 -11.65 -11.89 1.07
C VAL A 142 -11.53 -12.53 -0.31
N VAL A 143 -10.90 -11.83 -1.22
CA VAL A 143 -10.62 -12.29 -2.59
C VAL A 143 -9.12 -12.41 -2.77
N ILE A 144 -8.67 -13.57 -3.19
CA ILE A 144 -7.25 -13.78 -3.50
C ILE A 144 -6.86 -12.86 -4.66
N CYS A 145 -5.69 -12.21 -4.54
CA CYS A 145 -5.21 -11.28 -5.55
C CYS A 145 -5.16 -11.96 -6.93
N PRO A 146 -5.92 -11.49 -7.93
CA PRO A 146 -5.96 -12.14 -9.24
C PRO A 146 -4.58 -12.22 -9.91
N ALA A 147 -3.72 -11.21 -9.72
CA ALA A 147 -2.38 -11.19 -10.28
C ALA A 147 -1.41 -12.20 -9.65
N THR A 148 -1.77 -12.82 -8.50
CA THR A 148 -1.00 -13.93 -7.92
C THR A 148 -1.53 -15.30 -8.36
N GLN A 149 -2.68 -15.35 -8.99
CA GLN A 149 -3.35 -16.58 -9.41
C GLN A 149 -3.27 -16.81 -10.93
N ARG A 150 -3.07 -15.74 -11.71
CA ARG A 150 -3.15 -15.76 -13.16
C ARG A 150 -2.01 -14.95 -13.77
N GLU A 151 -1.25 -15.55 -14.68
CA GLU A 151 -0.11 -14.92 -15.34
C GLU A 151 -0.50 -13.82 -16.33
N ASP A 152 -1.72 -13.87 -16.88
CA ASP A 152 -2.26 -12.87 -17.80
C ASP A 152 -2.79 -11.61 -17.10
N ILE A 153 -2.84 -11.59 -15.76
CA ILE A 153 -3.32 -10.45 -14.99
C ILE A 153 -2.16 -9.70 -14.35
N THR A 154 -2.09 -8.41 -14.62
CA THR A 154 -1.16 -7.47 -13.98
C THR A 154 -1.89 -6.49 -13.08
N CYS A 155 -1.17 -5.77 -12.19
CA CYS A 155 -1.77 -4.69 -11.41
C CYS A 155 -2.38 -3.60 -12.32
N ALA A 156 -1.78 -3.35 -13.48
CA ALA A 156 -2.24 -2.37 -14.45
C ALA A 156 -3.58 -2.78 -15.10
N SER A 157 -3.79 -4.07 -15.39
CA SER A 157 -5.05 -4.57 -15.94
C SER A 157 -6.12 -4.79 -14.86
N CYS A 158 -5.73 -5.25 -13.67
CA CYS A 158 -6.63 -5.56 -12.55
C CYS A 158 -7.16 -4.32 -11.83
N GLN A 159 -6.27 -3.43 -11.39
CA GLN A 159 -6.54 -2.14 -10.70
C GLN A 159 -7.33 -2.24 -9.38
N LEU A 160 -7.56 -3.41 -8.82
CA LEU A 160 -8.37 -3.58 -7.60
C LEU A 160 -7.82 -2.76 -6.43
N CYS A 161 -6.48 -2.73 -6.25
CA CYS A 161 -5.86 -2.03 -5.12
C CYS A 161 -5.94 -0.50 -5.22
N GLN A 162 -6.25 0.04 -6.40
CA GLN A 162 -6.46 1.48 -6.61
C GLN A 162 -7.91 1.90 -6.42
N ARG A 163 -8.87 0.97 -6.46
CA ARG A 163 -10.30 1.27 -6.36
C ARG A 163 -10.75 1.32 -4.90
N GLU A 164 -11.77 2.12 -4.64
CA GLU A 164 -12.56 1.99 -3.44
C GLU A 164 -13.33 0.66 -3.48
N ARG A 165 -13.38 -0.06 -2.36
CA ARG A 165 -14.01 -1.37 -2.29
C ARG A 165 -14.26 -1.80 -0.84
N ASP A 166 -15.29 -2.60 -0.65
CA ASP A 166 -15.61 -3.29 0.60
C ASP A 166 -15.00 -4.69 0.65
N THR A 167 -14.40 -5.14 -0.45
CA THR A 167 -13.77 -6.45 -0.56
C THR A 167 -12.31 -6.36 -0.14
N VAL A 168 -11.88 -7.24 0.73
CA VAL A 168 -10.49 -7.38 1.16
C VAL A 168 -9.69 -8.13 0.10
N ILE A 169 -8.47 -7.69 -0.20
CA ILE A 169 -7.58 -8.44 -1.09
C ILE A 169 -6.58 -9.24 -0.26
N GLY A 170 -6.61 -10.55 -0.44
CA GLY A 170 -5.65 -11.46 0.16
C GLY A 170 -4.44 -11.70 -0.76
N PHE A 171 -3.25 -11.53 -0.21
CA PHE A 171 -1.99 -11.81 -0.91
C PHE A 171 -1.37 -13.08 -0.35
N PRO A 172 -1.36 -14.21 -1.08
CA PRO A 172 -0.57 -15.37 -0.69
C PRO A 172 0.90 -14.96 -0.53
N ALA A 173 1.52 -15.32 0.58
CA ALA A 173 2.93 -15.05 0.82
C ALA A 173 3.79 -15.70 -0.25
N HIS A 174 4.82 -15.00 -0.73
CA HIS A 174 5.80 -15.54 -1.67
C HIS A 174 7.19 -15.35 -1.10
N GLY A 175 8.04 -16.36 -1.32
CA GLY A 175 9.44 -16.37 -0.93
C GLY A 175 9.60 -16.82 0.52
N THR A 176 9.98 -18.04 0.65
CA THR A 176 10.75 -18.58 1.78
C THR A 176 12.23 -18.32 1.53
#